data_1bb727c6c2677aafef8f44d176b1b8f9
#
_entry.id   1bb727c6c2677aafef8f44d176b1b8f9
#
_cell.length_a   1.000
_cell.length_b   1.000
_cell.length_c   1.000
_cell.angle_alpha   90.00
_cell.angle_beta   90.00
_cell.angle_gamma   90.00
#
_symmetry.space_group_name_H-M   'P 1'
#
loop_
_entity.id
_entity.type
_entity.pdbx_description
1 polymer ?
#
loop_
_entity_poly.entity_id
_entity_poly.type
_entity_poly.pdbx_seq_one_letter_code
_entity_poly.pdbx_strand_id
1 'polypeptide(L)'
;MKQMKKKFVFGIALAAVLGMAGSVFAADRGRDGEVRLIYWQAPSTMNPYLSGGGKELEASSVVIEGLARYDPDGNLVPWLVDEIPTVENGGVSKDLMSITWKISEGVKWSDGTPLTSADVSFTYDYCTHPDTGCTQSNYYNDIASIETPDARTVKINFTVAKPFPYAPFVSQQAPIIQKAQFEGCVGAKAHECTDQNFYPIGTGGFKVKDFKPNDVIIFEANENYRVAGKPAFQTVVFKGGGDAVSSARAVLETGEFDYAWNLQVAPEILSEMEKKGKGKVIAAFGTYVERLMVNFTNPDPALGENRSEYMDGKNPHPFLTDYAVRRALSLAIDRQILVDAGYGQAGVVACNVLSGPEIYRSDANEECKTQNIAEANKILDEAGWARGSDGIRAKDGVRISILYQTSTNAVRQDTQAFIKEMWKQIGVETELRNLSASVFFGGDPASPDTYQKFYTDIEMYTNGFSGTDPETYMSGWICSEMAQKSNTWGGNNMPRWCNPEYDKLSAQMAKTAAMSERIKLAKAMNDMLMQDYVMIPLIYRGSVSGASNTLKNVWMNGWDAETWNIADWERQ
;
A
#
# COMPACT_ATOMS: atom_id res chain seq x y z
N MET A 1 52.68 36.31 -80.26
CA MET A 1 53.35 37.37 -79.44
C MET A 1 52.28 38.29 -78.87
N LYS A 2 52.33 38.54 -77.63
CA LYS A 2 51.48 39.32 -76.68
C LYS A 2 50.37 38.53 -75.96
N GLN A 3 50.72 38.17 -74.75
CA GLN A 3 49.87 37.72 -73.70
C GLN A 3 48.96 38.85 -73.21
N MET A 4 47.69 38.56 -73.09
CA MET A 4 46.73 39.38 -72.35
C MET A 4 46.31 38.66 -71.09
N LYS A 5 46.72 39.18 -69.93
CA LYS A 5 46.29 38.70 -68.58
C LYS A 5 44.84 39.11 -68.34
N LYS A 6 43.93 38.13 -68.16
CA LYS A 6 42.62 38.36 -67.60
C LYS A 6 42.66 38.25 -66.10
N LYS A 7 42.31 39.32 -65.39
CA LYS A 7 42.12 39.32 -63.93
C LYS A 7 40.72 38.67 -63.63
N PHE A 8 40.72 37.62 -62.88
CA PHE A 8 39.54 37.07 -62.28
C PHE A 8 39.27 37.82 -60.97
N VAL A 9 38.10 38.46 -60.86
CA VAL A 9 37.61 39.05 -59.62
C VAL A 9 36.72 37.94 -58.97
N PHE A 10 37.19 37.44 -57.81
CA PHE A 10 36.39 36.56 -57.00
C PHE A 10 35.40 37.38 -56.18
N GLY A 11 34.13 37.30 -56.51
CA GLY A 11 33.04 37.80 -55.68
C GLY A 11 32.70 36.78 -54.64
N ILE A 12 32.95 37.11 -53.36
CA ILE A 12 32.51 36.30 -52.21
C ILE A 12 31.02 36.61 -52.01
N ALA A 13 30.16 35.67 -52.41
CA ALA A 13 28.76 35.66 -52.02
C ALA A 13 28.65 35.09 -50.61
N LEU A 14 28.38 35.95 -49.62
CA LEU A 14 28.09 35.57 -48.25
C LEU A 14 26.65 35.03 -48.19
N ALA A 15 26.47 33.73 -48.28
CA ALA A 15 25.19 33.07 -48.04
C ALA A 15 24.88 33.12 -46.54
N ALA A 16 24.00 34.00 -46.13
CA ALA A 16 23.43 34.00 -44.81
C ALA A 16 22.51 32.77 -44.68
N VAL A 17 23.01 31.68 -44.06
CA VAL A 17 22.20 30.58 -43.59
C VAL A 17 21.45 31.07 -42.33
N LEU A 18 20.20 31.52 -42.49
CA LEU A 18 19.29 31.67 -41.38
C LEU A 18 18.99 30.27 -40.86
N GLY A 19 19.70 29.88 -39.80
CA GLY A 19 19.33 28.74 -38.98
C GLY A 19 17.98 29.05 -38.34
N MET A 20 16.93 28.46 -38.85
CA MET A 20 15.69 28.28 -38.08
C MET A 20 16.03 27.30 -36.94
N ALA A 21 16.52 27.84 -35.82
CA ALA A 21 16.42 27.17 -34.56
C ALA A 21 14.90 27.00 -34.29
N GLY A 22 14.36 25.85 -34.63
CA GLY A 22 13.04 25.47 -34.20
C GLY A 22 13.06 25.51 -32.66
N SER A 23 12.45 26.55 -32.10
CA SER A 23 12.14 26.60 -30.69
C SER A 23 11.23 25.39 -30.44
N VAL A 24 11.78 24.32 -29.90
CA VAL A 24 10.98 23.29 -29.24
C VAL A 24 10.36 24.04 -28.07
N PHE A 25 9.14 24.55 -28.26
CA PHE A 25 8.36 25.05 -27.13
C PHE A 25 8.23 23.90 -26.16
N ALA A 26 8.91 23.98 -25.02
CA ALA A 26 8.60 23.11 -23.90
C ALA A 26 7.10 23.29 -23.65
N ALA A 27 6.37 22.19 -23.73
CA ALA A 27 4.92 22.25 -23.50
C ALA A 27 4.66 22.90 -22.15
N ASP A 28 3.76 23.87 -22.10
CA ASP A 28 3.50 24.61 -20.86
C ASP A 28 2.86 23.73 -19.81
N ARG A 29 3.27 23.92 -18.56
CA ARG A 29 2.63 23.30 -17.39
C ARG A 29 1.14 23.65 -17.37
N GLY A 30 0.30 22.68 -17.05
CA GLY A 30 -1.15 22.88 -16.96
C GLY A 30 -1.90 22.99 -18.29
N ARG A 31 -1.24 22.72 -19.43
CA ARG A 31 -1.83 22.89 -20.78
C ARG A 31 -3.07 22.06 -21.04
N ASP A 32 -3.22 20.92 -20.37
CA ASP A 32 -4.31 19.96 -20.60
C ASP A 32 -5.52 20.19 -19.68
N GLY A 33 -5.49 21.28 -18.89
CA GLY A 33 -6.60 21.68 -18.03
C GLY A 33 -6.84 20.75 -16.86
N GLU A 34 -8.00 20.10 -16.81
CA GLU A 34 -8.43 19.26 -15.68
C GLU A 34 -8.42 17.77 -16.03
N VAL A 35 -7.98 16.93 -15.08
CA VAL A 35 -8.18 15.48 -15.06
C VAL A 35 -9.01 15.09 -13.84
N ARG A 36 -10.01 14.20 -14.04
CA ARG A 36 -10.96 13.76 -13.01
C ARG A 36 -10.76 12.30 -12.68
N LEU A 37 -10.44 12.03 -11.41
CA LEU A 37 -10.31 10.68 -10.87
C LEU A 37 -11.46 10.41 -9.90
N ILE A 38 -12.05 9.22 -9.98
CA ILE A 38 -13.06 8.78 -9.04
C ILE A 38 -12.50 7.71 -8.12
N TYR A 39 -12.54 8.00 -6.82
CA TYR A 39 -12.09 7.14 -5.73
C TYR A 39 -13.29 6.82 -4.85
N TRP A 40 -14.02 5.75 -5.16
CA TRP A 40 -15.24 5.39 -4.43
C TRP A 40 -14.98 5.16 -2.93
N GLN A 41 -13.76 4.78 -2.55
CA GLN A 41 -13.25 4.83 -1.18
C GLN A 41 -12.48 6.13 -0.99
N ALA A 42 -13.17 7.23 -0.71
CA ALA A 42 -12.54 8.54 -0.61
C ALA A 42 -11.53 8.62 0.56
N PRO A 43 -10.39 9.33 0.36
CA PRO A 43 -9.42 9.56 1.44
C PRO A 43 -10.01 10.36 2.60
N SER A 44 -9.62 10.00 3.82
CA SER A 44 -10.01 10.68 5.05
C SER A 44 -8.94 11.67 5.54
N THR A 45 -7.71 11.51 5.11
CA THR A 45 -6.55 12.37 5.40
C THR A 45 -5.58 12.35 4.22
N MET A 46 -4.73 13.38 4.15
CA MET A 46 -3.60 13.45 3.22
C MET A 46 -2.26 13.13 3.90
N ASN A 47 -2.28 12.77 5.19
CA ASN A 47 -1.09 12.34 5.93
C ASN A 47 -0.97 10.80 5.83
N PRO A 48 0.01 10.27 5.09
CA PRO A 48 0.15 8.83 4.87
C PRO A 48 0.56 8.06 6.12
N TYR A 49 1.08 8.75 7.14
CA TYR A 49 1.57 8.12 8.37
C TYR A 49 0.47 7.87 9.41
N LEU A 50 -0.68 8.53 9.26
CA LEU A 50 -1.81 8.42 10.20
C LEU A 50 -2.94 7.53 9.68
N SER A 51 -2.73 6.82 8.57
CA SER A 51 -3.69 5.86 8.03
C SER A 51 -2.97 4.74 7.26
N GLY A 52 -3.36 3.50 7.47
CA GLY A 52 -2.88 2.35 6.70
C GLY A 52 -3.72 2.06 5.44
N GLY A 53 -4.66 2.93 5.07
CA GLY A 53 -5.53 2.74 3.91
C GLY A 53 -4.83 3.06 2.58
N GLY A 54 -4.91 2.14 1.59
CA GLY A 54 -4.33 2.36 0.27
C GLY A 54 -4.83 3.65 -0.39
N LYS A 55 -6.07 4.04 -0.17
CA LYS A 55 -6.64 5.28 -0.69
C LYS A 55 -5.93 6.55 -0.20
N GLU A 56 -5.45 6.58 1.04
CA GLU A 56 -4.67 7.68 1.59
C GLU A 56 -3.26 7.69 1.01
N LEU A 57 -2.62 6.52 0.88
CA LEU A 57 -1.30 6.39 0.27
C LEU A 57 -1.33 6.83 -1.20
N GLU A 58 -2.32 6.41 -1.96
CA GLU A 58 -2.52 6.82 -3.36
C GLU A 58 -2.68 8.34 -3.51
N ALA A 59 -3.58 8.94 -2.72
CA ALA A 59 -3.85 10.37 -2.78
C ALA A 59 -2.66 11.21 -2.31
N SER A 60 -2.02 10.82 -1.20
CA SER A 60 -0.86 11.54 -0.67
C SER A 60 0.35 11.49 -1.62
N SER A 61 0.52 10.39 -2.38
CA SER A 61 1.64 10.22 -3.32
C SER A 61 1.63 11.20 -4.49
N VAL A 62 0.49 11.85 -4.75
CA VAL A 62 0.37 12.95 -5.73
C VAL A 62 1.12 14.20 -5.27
N VAL A 63 1.27 14.37 -3.96
CA VAL A 63 1.81 15.57 -3.30
C VAL A 63 3.14 15.29 -2.61
N ILE A 64 3.23 14.19 -1.85
CA ILE A 64 4.37 13.87 -0.98
C ILE A 64 5.16 12.72 -1.61
N GLU A 65 6.47 12.87 -1.72
CA GLU A 65 7.34 11.93 -2.43
C GLU A 65 8.45 11.40 -1.52
N GLY A 66 8.97 10.21 -1.87
CA GLY A 66 10.15 9.61 -1.26
C GLY A 66 11.44 9.90 -2.04
N LEU A 67 12.59 9.50 -1.49
CA LEU A 67 13.91 9.63 -2.15
C LEU A 67 13.97 8.80 -3.44
N ALA A 68 13.33 7.65 -3.45
CA ALA A 68 13.24 6.74 -4.60
C ALA A 68 11.82 6.15 -4.69
N ARG A 69 11.50 5.56 -5.83
CA ARG A 69 10.22 4.88 -6.10
C ARG A 69 10.47 3.55 -6.83
N TYR A 70 9.43 2.73 -6.93
CA TYR A 70 9.45 1.54 -7.77
C TYR A 70 8.71 1.82 -9.08
N ASP A 71 9.29 1.39 -10.20
CA ASP A 71 8.67 1.45 -11.52
C ASP A 71 7.68 0.26 -11.72
N PRO A 72 6.90 0.22 -12.83
CA PRO A 72 5.98 -0.88 -13.09
C PRO A 72 6.62 -2.27 -13.24
N ASP A 73 7.93 -2.33 -13.49
CA ASP A 73 8.70 -3.57 -13.58
C ASP A 73 9.29 -4.00 -12.22
N GLY A 74 9.08 -3.19 -11.17
CA GLY A 74 9.59 -3.43 -9.81
C GLY A 74 11.03 -2.98 -9.60
N ASN A 75 11.61 -2.21 -10.51
CA ASN A 75 12.95 -1.66 -10.32
C ASN A 75 12.89 -0.41 -9.43
N LEU A 76 13.85 -0.32 -8.51
CA LEU A 76 14.04 0.90 -7.72
C LEU A 76 14.65 1.99 -8.60
N VAL A 77 13.96 3.12 -8.74
CA VAL A 77 14.37 4.26 -9.57
C VAL A 77 14.60 5.53 -8.73
N PRO A 78 15.59 6.37 -9.08
CA PRO A 78 15.81 7.64 -8.41
C PRO A 78 14.59 8.55 -8.55
N TRP A 79 14.25 9.31 -7.48
CA TRP A 79 13.12 10.23 -7.53
C TRP A 79 13.44 11.64 -7.03
N LEU A 80 13.84 11.79 -5.76
CA LEU A 80 14.35 13.06 -5.21
C LEU A 80 15.87 13.08 -5.09
N VAL A 81 16.53 12.08 -5.65
CA VAL A 81 17.98 11.88 -5.67
C VAL A 81 18.46 11.68 -7.10
N ASP A 82 19.77 11.88 -7.34
CA ASP A 82 20.33 11.73 -8.68
C ASP A 82 20.60 10.26 -9.05
N GLU A 83 20.90 9.42 -8.04
CA GLU A 83 21.19 7.99 -8.22
C GLU A 83 20.76 7.17 -7.00
N ILE A 84 20.55 5.86 -7.21
CA ILE A 84 20.32 4.92 -6.11
C ILE A 84 21.65 4.58 -5.44
N PRO A 85 21.78 4.75 -4.11
CA PRO A 85 22.97 4.33 -3.40
C PRO A 85 23.17 2.82 -3.46
N THR A 86 24.34 2.35 -3.81
CA THR A 86 24.72 0.93 -3.83
C THR A 86 26.08 0.72 -3.18
N VAL A 87 26.48 -0.53 -2.98
CA VAL A 87 27.83 -0.86 -2.50
C VAL A 87 28.87 -0.47 -3.57
N GLU A 88 28.52 -0.62 -4.84
CA GLU A 88 29.41 -0.36 -5.98
C GLU A 88 29.73 1.12 -6.14
N ASN A 89 28.75 2.02 -5.95
CA ASN A 89 28.97 3.47 -6.03
C ASN A 89 29.38 4.09 -4.67
N GLY A 90 29.50 3.24 -3.62
CA GLY A 90 29.91 3.67 -2.28
C GLY A 90 28.81 4.34 -1.46
N GLY A 91 27.58 4.40 -1.98
CA GLY A 91 26.41 4.92 -1.27
C GLY A 91 25.92 3.99 -0.17
N VAL A 92 26.17 2.69 -0.28
CA VAL A 92 25.97 1.69 0.79
C VAL A 92 27.34 1.25 1.28
N SER A 93 27.55 1.24 2.60
CA SER A 93 28.82 0.79 3.20
C SER A 93 29.04 -0.71 2.94
N LYS A 94 30.33 -1.13 2.82
CA LYS A 94 30.69 -2.52 2.51
C LYS A 94 30.26 -3.52 3.59
N ASP A 95 30.15 -3.06 4.82
CA ASP A 95 29.64 -3.83 5.95
C ASP A 95 28.10 -3.80 6.06
N LEU A 96 27.44 -3.11 5.13
CA LEU A 96 25.98 -2.93 5.06
C LEU A 96 25.39 -2.22 6.30
N MET A 97 26.20 -1.53 7.07
CA MET A 97 25.78 -0.84 8.29
C MET A 97 25.29 0.58 8.04
N SER A 98 25.43 1.11 6.82
CA SER A 98 24.91 2.43 6.50
C SER A 98 24.57 2.59 5.02
N ILE A 99 23.62 3.51 4.74
CA ILE A 99 23.29 4.02 3.42
C ILE A 99 23.37 5.54 3.43
N THR A 100 23.93 6.12 2.37
CA THR A 100 24.04 7.57 2.20
C THR A 100 23.29 7.99 0.96
N TRP A 101 22.24 8.78 1.15
CA TRP A 101 21.45 9.38 0.09
C TRP A 101 21.94 10.80 -0.19
N LYS A 102 21.84 11.22 -1.44
CA LYS A 102 22.15 12.59 -1.85
C LYS A 102 20.97 13.20 -2.58
N ILE A 103 20.29 14.14 -1.94
CA ILE A 103 19.13 14.86 -2.50
C ILE A 103 19.60 15.64 -3.72
N SER A 104 18.85 15.57 -4.82
CA SER A 104 19.12 16.28 -6.06
C SER A 104 19.11 17.80 -5.85
N GLU A 105 19.92 18.50 -6.63
CA GLU A 105 19.99 19.95 -6.54
C GLU A 105 18.70 20.59 -7.04
N GLY A 106 18.25 21.65 -6.36
CA GLY A 106 17.09 22.46 -6.77
C GLY A 106 15.74 21.85 -6.47
N VAL A 107 15.64 20.72 -5.75
CA VAL A 107 14.36 20.17 -5.28
C VAL A 107 13.74 21.13 -4.26
N LYS A 108 12.49 21.51 -4.51
CA LYS A 108 11.74 22.45 -3.68
C LYS A 108 10.41 21.85 -3.22
N TRP A 109 10.00 22.26 -2.06
CA TRP A 109 8.62 22.12 -1.60
C TRP A 109 7.68 23.02 -2.42
N SER A 110 6.39 22.76 -2.36
CA SER A 110 5.39 23.55 -3.10
C SER A 110 5.24 25.00 -2.61
N ASP A 111 5.74 25.31 -1.42
CA ASP A 111 5.86 26.69 -0.89
C ASP A 111 7.12 27.43 -1.39
N GLY A 112 7.96 26.78 -2.20
CA GLY A 112 9.19 27.32 -2.77
C GLY A 112 10.44 27.17 -1.89
N THR A 113 10.32 26.70 -0.66
CA THR A 113 11.46 26.41 0.21
C THR A 113 12.20 25.14 -0.26
N PRO A 114 13.53 25.04 -0.01
CA PRO A 114 14.28 23.86 -0.46
C PRO A 114 13.96 22.63 0.41
N LEU A 115 13.90 21.45 -0.22
CA LEU A 115 13.98 20.19 0.48
C LEU A 115 15.39 20.01 1.02
N THR A 116 15.51 19.60 2.29
CA THR A 116 16.79 19.39 2.94
C THR A 116 16.88 18.05 3.67
N SER A 117 18.10 17.66 4.01
CA SER A 117 18.37 16.48 4.85
C SER A 117 17.70 16.55 6.24
N ALA A 118 17.43 17.77 6.72
CA ALA A 118 16.72 17.98 7.99
C ALA A 118 15.25 17.54 7.93
N ASP A 119 14.61 17.61 6.75
CA ASP A 119 13.25 17.12 6.55
C ASP A 119 13.20 15.59 6.61
N VAL A 120 14.21 14.94 6.03
CA VAL A 120 14.35 13.48 6.08
C VAL A 120 14.56 12.98 7.51
N SER A 121 15.48 13.60 8.26
CA SER A 121 15.69 13.27 9.68
C SER A 121 14.43 13.50 10.51
N PHE A 122 13.74 14.61 10.28
CA PHE A 122 12.50 14.94 10.98
C PHE A 122 11.39 13.91 10.69
N THR A 123 11.27 13.42 9.45
CA THR A 123 10.28 12.39 9.09
C THR A 123 10.48 11.11 9.90
N TYR A 124 11.74 10.72 10.12
CA TYR A 124 12.07 9.61 11.02
C TYR A 124 11.60 9.90 12.45
N ASP A 125 11.96 11.06 13.02
CA ASP A 125 11.58 11.44 14.38
C ASP A 125 10.05 11.47 14.56
N TYR A 126 9.33 11.96 13.53
CA TYR A 126 7.87 12.00 13.52
C TYR A 126 7.25 10.60 13.58
N CYS A 127 7.70 9.69 12.71
CA CYS A 127 7.09 8.37 12.60
C CYS A 127 7.52 7.42 13.73
N THR A 128 8.72 7.59 14.30
CA THR A 128 9.20 6.72 15.39
C THR A 128 8.83 7.21 16.79
N HIS A 129 8.22 8.37 16.91
CA HIS A 129 7.71 8.84 18.20
C HIS A 129 6.55 7.96 18.66
N PRO A 130 6.60 7.37 19.87
CA PRO A 130 5.64 6.33 20.30
C PRO A 130 4.18 6.79 20.31
N ASP A 131 3.94 8.07 20.58
CA ASP A 131 2.58 8.62 20.70
C ASP A 131 2.03 9.15 19.35
N THR A 132 2.78 9.07 18.26
CA THR A 132 2.30 9.52 16.94
C THR A 132 1.27 8.54 16.35
N GLY A 133 1.37 7.25 16.67
CA GLY A 133 0.51 6.21 16.08
C GLY A 133 0.80 6.01 14.58
N CYS A 134 2.08 6.12 14.20
CA CYS A 134 2.49 5.97 12.81
C CYS A 134 2.28 4.54 12.31
N THR A 135 1.46 4.39 11.27
CA THR A 135 1.12 3.08 10.69
C THR A 135 2.26 2.48 9.84
N GLN A 136 3.29 3.26 9.52
CA GLN A 136 4.47 2.86 8.74
C GLN A 136 5.74 2.80 9.60
N SER A 137 5.64 2.71 10.92
CA SER A 137 6.79 2.70 11.85
C SER A 137 7.81 1.60 11.53
N ASN A 138 7.35 0.43 11.06
CA ASN A 138 8.19 -0.70 10.69
C ASN A 138 9.17 -0.41 9.53
N TYR A 139 8.90 0.59 8.69
CA TYR A 139 9.84 1.01 7.63
C TYR A 139 11.11 1.67 8.19
N TYR A 140 11.10 2.06 9.45
CA TYR A 140 12.20 2.73 10.15
C TYR A 140 12.89 1.84 11.19
N ASN A 141 12.54 0.55 11.24
CA ASN A 141 13.17 -0.41 12.15
C ASN A 141 14.67 -0.53 11.88
N ASP A 142 15.43 -0.82 12.95
CA ASP A 142 16.89 -0.99 12.93
C ASP A 142 17.71 0.25 12.55
N ILE A 143 17.13 1.44 12.50
CA ILE A 143 17.90 2.68 12.37
C ILE A 143 18.51 3.03 13.72
N ALA A 144 19.84 3.12 13.76
CA ALA A 144 20.60 3.54 14.94
C ALA A 144 20.68 5.08 15.04
N SER A 145 20.90 5.74 13.90
CA SER A 145 20.97 7.20 13.81
C SER A 145 20.85 7.69 12.37
N ILE A 146 20.45 8.94 12.22
CA ILE A 146 20.48 9.66 10.94
C ILE A 146 21.42 10.86 11.10
N GLU A 147 22.44 10.92 10.24
CA GLU A 147 23.37 12.03 10.16
C GLU A 147 23.02 12.91 8.95
N THR A 148 23.08 14.23 9.15
CA THR A 148 22.82 15.23 8.11
C THR A 148 24.04 16.15 7.98
N PRO A 149 25.16 15.68 7.39
CA PRO A 149 26.41 16.43 7.35
C PRO A 149 26.34 17.72 6.56
N ASP A 150 25.41 17.79 5.62
CA ASP A 150 25.06 19.01 4.88
C ASP A 150 23.58 18.98 4.49
N ALA A 151 23.09 20.05 3.86
CA ALA A 151 21.69 20.21 3.52
C ALA A 151 21.13 19.17 2.51
N ARG A 152 21.98 18.41 1.82
CA ARG A 152 21.58 17.46 0.78
C ARG A 152 22.01 16.02 1.06
N THR A 153 22.84 15.80 2.06
CA THR A 153 23.36 14.47 2.38
C THR A 153 22.69 13.92 3.61
N VAL A 154 22.12 12.73 3.47
CA VAL A 154 21.48 11.97 4.55
C VAL A 154 22.19 10.64 4.66
N LYS A 155 22.84 10.38 5.81
CA LYS A 155 23.45 9.09 6.10
C LYS A 155 22.65 8.40 7.19
N ILE A 156 22.10 7.24 6.88
CA ILE A 156 21.37 6.39 7.79
C ILE A 156 22.30 5.29 8.28
N ASN A 157 22.52 5.22 9.58
CA ASN A 157 23.29 4.15 10.21
C ASN A 157 22.31 3.15 10.82
N PHE A 158 22.59 1.87 10.64
CA PHE A 158 21.74 0.79 11.14
C PHE A 158 22.34 0.11 12.38
N THR A 159 21.50 -0.48 13.21
CA THR A 159 21.90 -1.29 14.37
C THR A 159 22.38 -2.68 13.95
N VAL A 160 22.01 -3.13 12.75
CA VAL A 160 22.39 -4.40 12.13
C VAL A 160 22.73 -4.19 10.66
N ALA A 161 23.50 -5.08 10.06
CA ALA A 161 23.78 -5.02 8.63
C ALA A 161 22.48 -5.17 7.83
N LYS A 162 22.19 -4.22 6.92
CA LYS A 162 21.00 -4.19 6.07
C LYS A 162 21.35 -4.49 4.61
N PRO A 163 21.09 -5.70 4.13
CA PRO A 163 21.33 -6.08 2.73
C PRO A 163 20.44 -5.35 1.73
N PHE A 164 19.24 -4.95 2.16
CA PHE A 164 18.28 -4.19 1.37
C PHE A 164 17.86 -2.92 2.15
N PRO A 165 18.68 -1.87 2.14
CA PRO A 165 18.50 -0.70 3.00
C PRO A 165 17.54 0.34 2.42
N TYR A 166 16.61 -0.04 1.55
CA TYR A 166 15.76 0.86 0.75
C TYR A 166 14.31 0.94 1.26
N ALA A 167 14.01 0.48 2.47
CA ALA A 167 12.69 0.65 3.05
C ALA A 167 12.44 2.09 3.55
N PRO A 168 13.35 2.73 4.32
CA PRO A 168 13.14 4.09 4.80
C PRO A 168 13.15 5.11 3.67
N PHE A 169 12.20 6.03 3.70
CA PHE A 169 12.10 7.18 2.78
C PHE A 169 11.92 6.82 1.30
N VAL A 170 11.39 5.63 1.01
CA VAL A 170 11.19 5.13 -0.36
C VAL A 170 9.72 4.77 -0.57
N SER A 171 9.23 4.98 -1.80
CA SER A 171 7.86 4.70 -2.26
C SER A 171 6.77 5.52 -1.56
N GLN A 172 5.51 5.21 -1.85
CA GLN A 172 4.35 5.79 -1.18
C GLN A 172 4.24 5.42 0.32
N GLN A 173 4.96 4.39 0.75
CA GLN A 173 4.88 3.88 2.13
C GLN A 173 5.69 4.74 3.12
N ALA A 174 6.79 5.31 2.68
CA ALA A 174 7.67 6.08 3.56
C ALA A 174 8.13 7.40 2.89
N PRO A 175 7.19 8.28 2.45
CA PRO A 175 7.53 9.55 1.82
C PRO A 175 8.08 10.55 2.84
N ILE A 176 8.63 11.68 2.38
CA ILE A 176 9.22 12.71 3.24
C ILE A 176 8.19 13.80 3.51
N ILE A 177 8.01 14.20 4.76
CA ILE A 177 7.17 15.32 5.19
C ILE A 177 8.03 16.55 5.54
N GLN A 178 7.50 17.75 5.29
CA GLN A 178 8.21 18.99 5.56
C GLN A 178 8.30 19.28 7.06
N LYS A 179 9.54 19.40 7.56
CA LYS A 179 9.80 19.70 8.99
C LYS A 179 9.11 20.98 9.44
N ALA A 180 9.26 22.08 8.68
CA ALA A 180 8.71 23.38 9.06
C ALA A 180 7.19 23.36 9.23
N GLN A 181 6.48 22.51 8.47
CA GLN A 181 5.03 22.38 8.59
C GLN A 181 4.61 21.47 9.77
N PHE A 182 5.35 20.38 10.02
CA PHE A 182 4.93 19.32 10.93
C PHE A 182 5.64 19.32 12.28
N GLU A 183 6.65 20.19 12.54
CA GLU A 183 7.42 20.15 13.79
C GLU A 183 6.58 20.40 15.06
N GLY A 184 5.43 21.09 14.93
CA GLY A 184 4.45 21.26 16.00
C GLY A 184 3.46 20.10 16.18
N CYS A 185 3.52 19.07 15.32
CA CYS A 185 2.54 18.00 15.15
C CYS A 185 3.08 16.62 15.53
N VAL A 186 4.10 16.52 16.37
CA VAL A 186 4.75 15.26 16.75
C VAL A 186 4.05 14.64 17.96
N GLY A 187 4.05 13.32 18.05
CA GLY A 187 3.46 12.56 19.15
C GLY A 187 1.94 12.68 19.18
N ALA A 188 1.34 12.76 20.36
CA ALA A 188 -0.12 12.82 20.53
C ALA A 188 -0.80 13.98 19.76
N LYS A 189 -0.05 15.03 19.42
CA LYS A 189 -0.57 16.14 18.61
C LYS A 189 -0.76 15.81 17.14
N ALA A 190 -0.17 14.73 16.65
CA ALA A 190 -0.20 14.39 15.23
C ALA A 190 -1.63 14.32 14.66
N HIS A 191 -2.55 13.73 15.41
CA HIS A 191 -3.96 13.60 15.02
C HIS A 191 -4.76 14.90 15.15
N GLU A 192 -4.27 15.87 15.93
CA GLU A 192 -4.95 17.17 16.16
C GLU A 192 -4.59 18.21 15.09
N CYS A 193 -3.49 17.99 14.35
CA CYS A 193 -2.97 18.92 13.34
C CYS A 193 -3.76 18.82 12.02
N THR A 194 -5.04 19.16 12.04
CA THR A 194 -5.97 18.99 10.92
C THR A 194 -5.48 19.69 9.65
N ASP A 195 -5.02 20.95 9.76
CA ASP A 195 -4.58 21.72 8.58
C ASP A 195 -3.37 21.05 7.90
N GLN A 196 -2.38 20.59 8.67
CA GLN A 196 -1.20 19.92 8.15
C GLN A 196 -1.55 18.57 7.54
N ASN A 197 -2.44 17.82 8.20
CA ASN A 197 -2.88 16.51 7.74
C ASN A 197 -3.75 16.58 6.48
N PHE A 198 -4.43 17.71 6.24
CA PHE A 198 -5.33 17.89 5.09
C PHE A 198 -4.66 18.63 3.93
N TYR A 199 -3.73 19.53 4.23
CA TYR A 199 -3.02 20.36 3.25
C TYR A 199 -1.50 20.22 3.37
N PRO A 200 -0.95 19.00 3.23
CA PRO A 200 0.49 18.82 3.34
C PRO A 200 1.21 19.55 2.21
N ILE A 201 2.32 20.21 2.58
CA ILE A 201 3.27 20.78 1.64
C ILE A 201 4.16 19.63 1.15
N GLY A 202 4.21 19.43 -0.17
CA GLY A 202 4.96 18.33 -0.78
C GLY A 202 5.87 18.78 -1.90
N THR A 203 6.64 17.85 -2.45
CA THR A 203 7.56 18.06 -3.57
C THR A 203 6.98 17.59 -4.91
N GLY A 204 5.81 16.97 -4.89
CA GLY A 204 5.15 16.36 -6.04
C GLY A 204 4.71 17.35 -7.12
N GLY A 205 4.25 16.81 -8.26
CA GLY A 205 3.77 17.61 -9.39
C GLY A 205 2.56 18.48 -9.07
N PHE A 206 1.84 18.17 -8.00
CA PHE A 206 0.64 18.87 -7.56
C PHE A 206 0.72 19.22 -6.08
N LYS A 207 -0.09 20.20 -5.66
CA LYS A 207 -0.33 20.59 -4.26
C LYS A 207 -1.82 20.58 -3.97
N VAL A 208 -2.21 20.35 -2.72
CA VAL A 208 -3.61 20.37 -2.31
C VAL A 208 -4.14 21.79 -2.36
N LYS A 209 -5.25 22.00 -3.07
CA LYS A 209 -5.97 23.27 -3.14
C LYS A 209 -7.19 23.28 -2.25
N ASP A 210 -7.95 22.19 -2.23
CA ASP A 210 -9.14 22.02 -1.37
C ASP A 210 -9.27 20.54 -0.99
N PHE A 211 -9.63 20.29 0.26
CA PHE A 211 -9.83 18.94 0.78
C PHE A 211 -11.06 18.86 1.66
N LYS A 212 -11.99 18.02 1.28
CA LYS A 212 -13.14 17.63 2.10
C LYS A 212 -13.03 16.13 2.38
N PRO A 213 -12.70 15.74 3.62
CA PRO A 213 -12.53 14.33 4.00
C PRO A 213 -13.72 13.48 3.52
N ASN A 214 -13.41 12.31 2.95
CA ASN A 214 -14.41 11.35 2.45
C ASN A 214 -15.32 11.87 1.31
N ASP A 215 -15.00 12.99 0.68
CA ASP A 215 -15.77 13.55 -0.43
C ASP A 215 -14.91 13.93 -1.63
N VAL A 216 -14.08 14.97 -1.52
CA VAL A 216 -13.33 15.47 -2.68
C VAL A 216 -11.98 16.05 -2.28
N ILE A 217 -10.98 15.82 -3.14
CA ILE A 217 -9.70 16.52 -3.11
C ILE A 217 -9.52 17.24 -4.43
N ILE A 218 -9.20 18.53 -4.37
CA ILE A 218 -8.80 19.31 -5.53
C ILE A 218 -7.32 19.63 -5.39
N PHE A 219 -6.55 19.17 -6.36
CA PHE A 219 -5.14 19.52 -6.47
C PHE A 219 -4.95 20.53 -7.59
N GLU A 220 -3.94 21.38 -7.45
CA GLU A 220 -3.49 22.27 -8.52
C GLU A 220 -2.01 22.01 -8.83
N ALA A 221 -1.58 22.31 -10.06
CA ALA A 221 -0.23 22.13 -10.50
C ALA A 221 0.75 22.90 -9.60
N ASN A 222 1.80 22.23 -9.14
CA ASN A 222 2.85 22.80 -8.31
C ASN A 222 3.83 23.58 -9.22
N GLU A 223 3.86 24.91 -9.09
CA GLU A 223 4.73 25.81 -9.84
C GLU A 223 6.22 25.58 -9.54
N ASN A 224 6.53 25.02 -8.38
CA ASN A 224 7.88 24.71 -7.92
C ASN A 224 8.33 23.28 -8.27
N TYR A 225 7.49 22.52 -9.01
CA TYR A 225 7.84 21.15 -9.39
C TYR A 225 9.09 21.10 -10.25
N ARG A 226 10.01 20.20 -9.91
CA ARG A 226 11.37 20.10 -10.46
C ARG A 226 11.47 19.85 -11.96
N VAL A 227 10.41 19.25 -12.57
CA VAL A 227 10.42 18.91 -14.00
C VAL A 227 9.77 20.02 -14.81
N ALA A 228 10.55 20.62 -15.71
CA ALA A 228 10.08 21.70 -16.57
C ALA A 228 8.92 21.24 -17.47
N GLY A 229 7.87 22.07 -17.58
CA GLY A 229 6.68 21.78 -18.40
C GLY A 229 5.72 20.73 -17.82
N LYS A 230 6.02 20.20 -16.63
CA LYS A 230 5.15 19.24 -15.93
C LYS A 230 4.61 19.82 -14.61
N PRO A 231 3.45 19.33 -14.18
CA PRO A 231 2.55 18.39 -14.81
C PRO A 231 1.84 19.01 -16.04
N ALA A 232 1.30 18.15 -16.94
CA ALA A 232 0.52 18.62 -18.08
C ALA A 232 -0.88 19.12 -17.67
N PHE A 233 -1.50 18.51 -16.67
CA PHE A 233 -2.76 18.97 -16.11
C PHE A 233 -2.57 20.13 -15.14
N GLN A 234 -3.46 21.14 -15.20
CA GLN A 234 -3.52 22.25 -14.24
C GLN A 234 -4.19 21.83 -12.95
N THR A 235 -5.22 20.99 -13.05
CA THR A 235 -6.05 20.56 -11.92
C THR A 235 -6.24 19.05 -11.96
N VAL A 236 -6.13 18.42 -10.80
CA VAL A 236 -6.55 17.03 -10.57
C VAL A 236 -7.69 17.05 -9.57
N VAL A 237 -8.79 16.39 -9.89
CA VAL A 237 -9.94 16.24 -9.00
C VAL A 237 -10.05 14.77 -8.59
N PHE A 238 -9.87 14.47 -7.31
CA PHE A 238 -10.21 13.17 -6.74
C PHE A 238 -11.61 13.28 -6.14
N LYS A 239 -12.59 12.73 -6.82
CA LYS A 239 -13.97 12.67 -6.31
C LYS A 239 -14.19 11.36 -5.58
N GLY A 240 -14.67 11.46 -4.36
CA GLY A 240 -15.06 10.32 -3.54
C GLY A 240 -16.53 9.98 -3.64
N GLY A 241 -16.89 8.83 -3.03
CA GLY A 241 -18.27 8.38 -2.90
C GLY A 241 -18.77 7.47 -4.02
N GLY A 242 -19.96 6.95 -3.84
CA GLY A 242 -20.52 5.91 -4.70
C GLY A 242 -19.99 4.52 -4.35
N ASP A 243 -19.85 3.68 -5.36
CA ASP A 243 -19.33 2.32 -5.28
C ASP A 243 -18.42 2.01 -6.49
N ALA A 244 -17.77 0.85 -6.48
CA ALA A 244 -16.87 0.44 -7.54
C ALA A 244 -17.59 0.31 -8.91
N VAL A 245 -18.85 -0.14 -8.93
CA VAL A 245 -19.63 -0.33 -10.17
C VAL A 245 -19.98 1.02 -10.80
N SER A 246 -20.46 1.98 -9.99
CA SER A 246 -20.74 3.35 -10.47
C SER A 246 -19.48 4.06 -10.92
N SER A 247 -18.35 3.84 -10.25
CA SER A 247 -17.04 4.38 -10.64
C SER A 247 -16.55 3.80 -11.97
N ALA A 248 -16.67 2.48 -12.16
CA ALA A 248 -16.36 1.84 -13.43
C ALA A 248 -17.21 2.41 -14.58
N ARG A 249 -18.52 2.57 -14.36
CA ARG A 249 -19.44 3.13 -15.34
C ARG A 249 -19.04 4.56 -15.72
N ALA A 250 -18.66 5.38 -14.75
CA ALA A 250 -18.30 6.78 -14.96
C ALA A 250 -17.09 6.94 -15.91
N VAL A 251 -16.17 5.97 -15.95
CA VAL A 251 -15.00 5.99 -16.85
C VAL A 251 -15.23 5.17 -18.11
N LEU A 252 -15.69 3.93 -17.97
CA LEU A 252 -15.72 2.96 -19.08
C LEU A 252 -16.94 3.15 -20.01
N GLU A 253 -18.09 3.61 -19.45
CA GLU A 253 -19.35 3.70 -20.19
C GLU A 253 -19.74 5.13 -20.53
N THR A 254 -19.71 6.07 -19.56
CA THR A 254 -20.17 7.45 -19.78
C THR A 254 -19.04 8.41 -20.17
N GLY A 255 -17.82 8.17 -19.70
CA GLY A 255 -16.67 9.06 -19.90
C GLY A 255 -16.77 10.36 -19.07
N GLU A 256 -17.54 10.36 -17.98
CA GLU A 256 -17.65 11.49 -17.06
C GLU A 256 -16.37 11.73 -16.27
N PHE A 257 -15.64 10.66 -15.96
CA PHE A 257 -14.35 10.68 -15.30
C PHE A 257 -13.26 10.08 -16.20
N ASP A 258 -12.02 10.44 -15.93
CA ASP A 258 -10.85 10.03 -16.70
C ASP A 258 -10.17 8.79 -16.15
N TYR A 259 -10.26 8.58 -14.83
CA TYR A 259 -9.65 7.45 -14.13
C TYR A 259 -10.54 6.99 -12.99
N ALA A 260 -10.67 5.68 -12.81
CA ALA A 260 -11.38 5.09 -11.67
C ALA A 260 -10.46 4.10 -10.95
N TRP A 261 -10.20 4.36 -9.68
CA TRP A 261 -9.33 3.57 -8.83
C TRP A 261 -10.05 2.35 -8.24
N ASN A 262 -9.31 1.22 -8.15
CA ASN A 262 -9.69 0.03 -7.39
C ASN A 262 -11.05 -0.54 -7.78
N LEU A 263 -11.20 -0.89 -9.06
CA LEU A 263 -12.45 -1.44 -9.62
C LEU A 263 -12.66 -2.91 -9.21
N GLN A 264 -12.97 -3.14 -7.94
CA GLN A 264 -13.43 -4.43 -7.46
C GLN A 264 -14.89 -4.65 -7.90
N VAL A 265 -15.05 -5.08 -9.14
CA VAL A 265 -16.32 -5.31 -9.85
C VAL A 265 -16.21 -6.63 -10.58
N ALA A 266 -17.30 -7.38 -10.66
CA ALA A 266 -17.34 -8.65 -11.38
C ALA A 266 -16.84 -8.49 -12.83
N PRO A 267 -15.98 -9.40 -13.32
CA PRO A 267 -15.31 -9.28 -14.62
C PRO A 267 -16.25 -9.11 -15.81
N GLU A 268 -17.40 -9.79 -15.78
CA GLU A 268 -18.42 -9.70 -16.83
C GLU A 268 -19.00 -8.29 -16.94
N ILE A 269 -19.22 -7.63 -15.79
CA ILE A 269 -19.76 -6.26 -15.73
C ILE A 269 -18.74 -5.29 -16.31
N LEU A 270 -17.45 -5.41 -15.94
CA LEU A 270 -16.37 -4.58 -16.49
C LEU A 270 -16.26 -4.73 -18.01
N SER A 271 -16.28 -5.97 -18.51
CA SER A 271 -16.20 -6.28 -19.93
C SER A 271 -17.36 -5.67 -20.74
N GLU A 272 -18.58 -5.70 -20.20
CA GLU A 272 -19.73 -5.06 -20.87
C GLU A 272 -19.62 -3.52 -20.90
N MET A 273 -19.05 -2.93 -19.84
CA MET A 273 -18.81 -1.48 -19.81
C MET A 273 -17.71 -1.05 -20.80
N GLU A 274 -16.62 -1.81 -20.94
CA GLU A 274 -15.54 -1.51 -21.90
C GLU A 274 -16.03 -1.48 -23.35
N LYS A 275 -17.01 -2.32 -23.71
CA LYS A 275 -17.60 -2.34 -25.07
C LYS A 275 -18.22 -0.99 -25.48
N LYS A 276 -18.49 -0.08 -24.53
CA LYS A 276 -18.97 1.28 -24.81
C LYS A 276 -17.86 2.20 -25.36
N GLY A 277 -16.58 1.82 -25.23
CA GLY A 277 -15.46 2.45 -25.90
C GLY A 277 -15.01 3.80 -25.32
N LYS A 278 -15.43 4.18 -24.10
CA LYS A 278 -14.98 5.43 -23.45
C LYS A 278 -13.66 5.27 -22.72
N GLY A 279 -13.42 4.12 -22.16
CA GLY A 279 -12.21 3.78 -21.40
C GLY A 279 -11.86 2.30 -21.54
N LYS A 280 -10.81 1.91 -20.89
CA LYS A 280 -10.32 0.52 -20.79
C LYS A 280 -10.02 0.17 -19.35
N VAL A 281 -10.18 -1.11 -19.02
CA VAL A 281 -9.68 -1.69 -17.76
C VAL A 281 -8.17 -1.85 -17.87
N ILE A 282 -7.47 -1.45 -16.82
CA ILE A 282 -6.03 -1.63 -16.67
C ILE A 282 -5.76 -2.38 -15.37
N ALA A 283 -4.78 -3.26 -15.35
CA ALA A 283 -4.45 -4.06 -14.18
C ALA A 283 -2.94 -4.32 -14.08
N ALA A 284 -2.46 -4.46 -12.85
CA ALA A 284 -1.10 -4.89 -12.57
C ALA A 284 -1.09 -5.79 -11.32
N PHE A 285 -0.33 -6.90 -11.38
CA PHE A 285 -0.04 -7.71 -10.21
C PHE A 285 1.20 -7.17 -9.50
N GLY A 286 1.12 -7.07 -8.19
CA GLY A 286 2.21 -6.66 -7.30
C GLY A 286 2.31 -7.61 -6.12
N THR A 287 1.98 -7.14 -4.93
CA THR A 287 2.10 -7.91 -3.68
C THR A 287 0.76 -8.15 -2.98
N TYR A 288 -0.36 -7.68 -3.53
CA TYR A 288 -1.65 -7.66 -2.86
C TYR A 288 -2.29 -9.04 -2.69
N VAL A 289 -2.62 -9.36 -1.45
CA VAL A 289 -3.35 -10.58 -1.09
C VAL A 289 -4.61 -10.20 -0.32
N GLU A 290 -5.77 -10.55 -0.87
CA GLU A 290 -7.04 -10.54 -0.14
C GLU A 290 -7.06 -11.69 0.85
N ARG A 291 -7.34 -11.42 2.12
CA ARG A 291 -7.20 -12.40 3.20
C ARG A 291 -8.15 -12.14 4.35
N LEU A 292 -8.40 -13.19 5.12
CA LEU A 292 -9.02 -13.10 6.43
C LEU A 292 -7.94 -12.95 7.48
N MET A 293 -8.08 -11.98 8.35
CA MET A 293 -7.27 -11.84 9.56
C MET A 293 -8.00 -12.53 10.71
N VAL A 294 -7.26 -13.29 11.51
CA VAL A 294 -7.81 -14.05 12.65
C VAL A 294 -7.42 -13.35 13.94
N ASN A 295 -8.38 -13.01 14.78
CA ASN A 295 -8.08 -12.36 16.06
C ASN A 295 -7.68 -13.41 17.10
N PHE A 296 -6.47 -13.33 17.63
CA PHE A 296 -5.97 -14.23 18.69
C PHE A 296 -6.34 -13.75 20.10
N THR A 297 -6.95 -12.57 20.21
CA THR A 297 -7.35 -11.95 21.48
C THR A 297 -8.86 -11.87 21.60
N ASN A 298 -9.38 -11.82 22.83
CA ASN A 298 -10.82 -11.83 23.08
C ASN A 298 -11.46 -10.47 22.77
N PRO A 299 -12.38 -10.41 21.78
CA PRO A 299 -13.06 -9.17 21.40
C PRO A 299 -14.33 -8.88 22.21
N ASP A 300 -14.61 -9.58 23.31
CA ASP A 300 -15.84 -9.42 24.10
C ASP A 300 -15.95 -7.96 24.62
N PRO A 301 -17.05 -7.25 24.29
CA PRO A 301 -17.31 -5.90 24.80
C PRO A 301 -17.31 -5.78 26.33
N ALA A 302 -17.61 -6.87 27.07
CA ALA A 302 -17.59 -6.89 28.52
C ALA A 302 -16.19 -6.66 29.11
N LEU A 303 -15.14 -6.85 28.33
CA LEU A 303 -13.75 -6.60 28.74
C LEU A 303 -13.39 -5.10 28.77
N GLY A 304 -14.26 -4.23 28.25
CA GLY A 304 -14.05 -2.79 28.24
C GLY A 304 -12.73 -2.40 27.58
N GLU A 305 -11.82 -1.75 28.32
CA GLU A 305 -10.53 -1.29 27.82
C GLU A 305 -9.54 -2.44 27.48
N ASN A 306 -9.77 -3.63 27.99
CA ASN A 306 -8.96 -4.82 27.71
C ASN A 306 -9.44 -5.59 26.48
N ARG A 307 -10.47 -5.11 25.82
CA ARG A 307 -11.05 -5.71 24.62
C ARG A 307 -10.00 -5.81 23.52
N SER A 308 -9.78 -7.00 23.00
CA SER A 308 -8.76 -7.31 21.99
C SER A 308 -7.33 -6.91 22.35
N GLU A 309 -6.98 -6.65 23.61
CA GLU A 309 -5.61 -6.43 24.07
C GLU A 309 -4.90 -7.76 24.33
N TYR A 310 -3.60 -7.84 24.00
CA TYR A 310 -2.82 -9.08 24.13
C TYR A 310 -2.54 -9.47 25.59
N MET A 311 -2.23 -8.50 26.44
CA MET A 311 -2.05 -8.65 27.88
C MET A 311 -1.06 -9.79 28.27
N ASP A 312 0.07 -9.88 27.58
CA ASP A 312 1.06 -10.97 27.76
C ASP A 312 0.43 -12.38 27.58
N GLY A 313 -0.49 -12.54 26.64
CA GLY A 313 -1.19 -13.79 26.37
C GLY A 313 -2.29 -14.15 27.37
N LYS A 314 -2.68 -13.22 28.28
CA LYS A 314 -3.69 -13.47 29.31
C LYS A 314 -5.14 -13.19 28.85
N ASN A 315 -5.30 -12.74 27.62
CA ASN A 315 -6.61 -12.46 27.04
C ASN A 315 -6.82 -13.22 25.72
N PRO A 316 -6.71 -14.57 25.72
CA PRO A 316 -6.82 -15.37 24.51
C PRO A 316 -8.28 -15.35 23.97
N HIS A 317 -8.40 -15.44 22.66
CA HIS A 317 -9.69 -15.62 22.01
C HIS A 317 -10.35 -16.93 22.45
N PRO A 318 -11.66 -16.96 22.73
CA PRO A 318 -12.32 -18.13 23.31
C PRO A 318 -12.24 -19.43 22.47
N PHE A 319 -12.15 -19.33 21.14
CA PHE A 319 -12.07 -20.48 20.23
C PHE A 319 -11.09 -20.31 19.07
N LEU A 320 -10.73 -19.08 18.64
CA LEU A 320 -9.79 -18.89 17.53
C LEU A 320 -8.33 -19.15 17.91
N THR A 321 -8.00 -19.30 19.20
CA THR A 321 -6.69 -19.80 19.64
C THR A 321 -6.57 -21.31 19.50
N ASP A 322 -7.69 -22.05 19.28
CA ASP A 322 -7.64 -23.48 18.95
C ASP A 322 -7.22 -23.67 17.48
N TYR A 323 -6.09 -24.33 17.28
CA TYR A 323 -5.54 -24.60 15.94
C TYR A 323 -6.51 -25.36 15.03
N ALA A 324 -7.27 -26.33 15.60
CA ALA A 324 -8.24 -27.13 14.86
C ALA A 324 -9.34 -26.26 14.25
N VAL A 325 -9.80 -25.24 14.99
CA VAL A 325 -10.81 -24.29 14.50
C VAL A 325 -10.25 -23.48 13.34
N ARG A 326 -9.07 -22.86 13.47
CA ARG A 326 -8.47 -22.05 12.40
C ARG A 326 -8.22 -22.86 11.14
N ARG A 327 -7.67 -24.09 11.28
CA ARG A 327 -7.43 -24.99 10.14
C ARG A 327 -8.73 -25.38 9.44
N ALA A 328 -9.76 -25.75 10.21
CA ALA A 328 -11.06 -26.12 9.67
C ALA A 328 -11.72 -24.97 8.91
N LEU A 329 -11.64 -23.73 9.44
CA LEU A 329 -12.12 -22.53 8.75
C LEU A 329 -11.44 -22.34 7.38
N SER A 330 -10.13 -22.56 7.28
CA SER A 330 -9.39 -22.45 6.03
C SER A 330 -9.74 -23.55 5.03
N LEU A 331 -9.82 -24.81 5.47
CA LEU A 331 -10.17 -25.96 4.63
C LEU A 331 -11.59 -25.91 4.08
N ALA A 332 -12.49 -25.23 4.78
CA ALA A 332 -13.88 -25.12 4.34
C ALA A 332 -14.09 -24.14 3.17
N ILE A 333 -13.08 -23.33 2.81
CA ILE A 333 -13.23 -22.29 1.79
C ILE A 333 -12.87 -22.82 0.40
N ASP A 334 -13.82 -22.70 -0.54
CA ASP A 334 -13.58 -22.84 -1.97
C ASP A 334 -13.12 -21.49 -2.54
N ARG A 335 -11.80 -21.34 -2.69
CA ARG A 335 -11.20 -20.09 -3.15
C ARG A 335 -11.39 -19.84 -4.64
N GLN A 336 -11.57 -20.91 -5.44
CA GLN A 336 -11.80 -20.75 -6.87
C GLN A 336 -13.14 -20.06 -7.16
N ILE A 337 -14.19 -20.42 -6.44
CA ILE A 337 -15.49 -19.73 -6.55
C ILE A 337 -15.34 -18.23 -6.23
N LEU A 338 -14.51 -17.88 -5.25
CA LEU A 338 -14.28 -16.47 -4.89
C LEU A 338 -13.54 -15.72 -5.98
N VAL A 339 -12.54 -16.36 -6.63
CA VAL A 339 -11.83 -15.79 -7.80
C VAL A 339 -12.79 -15.59 -8.96
N ASP A 340 -13.54 -16.63 -9.32
CA ASP A 340 -14.44 -16.60 -10.47
C ASP A 340 -15.54 -15.53 -10.31
N ALA A 341 -16.12 -15.43 -9.12
CA ALA A 341 -17.22 -14.50 -8.86
C ALA A 341 -16.74 -13.02 -8.73
N GLY A 342 -15.55 -12.79 -8.20
CA GLY A 342 -15.15 -11.43 -7.80
C GLY A 342 -13.99 -10.81 -8.58
N TYR A 343 -13.09 -11.61 -9.18
CA TYR A 343 -11.81 -11.13 -9.70
C TYR A 343 -11.50 -11.58 -11.14
N GLY A 344 -11.98 -12.74 -11.58
CA GLY A 344 -11.69 -13.28 -12.91
C GLY A 344 -10.19 -13.33 -13.21
N GLN A 345 -9.76 -12.75 -14.33
CA GLN A 345 -8.35 -12.72 -14.74
C GLN A 345 -7.45 -11.85 -13.83
N ALA A 346 -8.03 -10.98 -13.01
CA ALA A 346 -7.29 -10.16 -12.07
C ALA A 346 -7.12 -10.83 -10.68
N GLY A 347 -7.43 -12.12 -10.57
CA GLY A 347 -7.28 -12.89 -9.34
C GLY A 347 -6.73 -14.28 -9.57
N VAL A 348 -5.95 -14.77 -8.61
CA VAL A 348 -5.45 -16.14 -8.54
C VAL A 348 -5.63 -16.65 -7.12
N VAL A 349 -5.99 -17.92 -6.95
CA VAL A 349 -6.07 -18.55 -5.63
C VAL A 349 -4.78 -18.35 -4.85
N ALA A 350 -4.87 -17.79 -3.64
CA ALA A 350 -3.73 -17.56 -2.77
C ALA A 350 -3.74 -18.51 -1.57
N CYS A 351 -2.60 -19.18 -1.34
CA CYS A 351 -2.31 -19.96 -0.15
C CYS A 351 -1.16 -19.38 0.67
N ASN A 352 -0.64 -18.23 0.25
CA ASN A 352 0.50 -17.55 0.88
C ASN A 352 0.20 -16.09 1.10
N VAL A 353 0.77 -15.50 2.14
CA VAL A 353 0.79 -14.04 2.32
C VAL A 353 1.82 -13.38 1.41
N LEU A 354 2.90 -14.11 1.06
CA LEU A 354 3.86 -13.75 0.01
C LEU A 354 3.48 -14.45 -1.29
N SER A 355 2.53 -13.90 -2.04
CA SER A 355 2.13 -14.39 -3.37
C SER A 355 2.95 -13.76 -4.51
N GLY A 356 3.55 -12.62 -4.30
CA GLY A 356 4.49 -11.92 -5.16
C GLY A 356 5.57 -11.19 -4.35
N PRO A 357 6.79 -10.99 -4.90
CA PRO A 357 7.37 -11.61 -6.10
C PRO A 357 7.41 -13.14 -6.04
N GLU A 358 7.32 -13.79 -7.21
CA GLU A 358 7.20 -15.26 -7.31
C GLU A 358 8.35 -16.03 -6.64
N ILE A 359 9.56 -15.46 -6.60
CA ILE A 359 10.73 -16.08 -5.96
C ILE A 359 10.52 -16.36 -4.46
N TYR A 360 9.62 -15.63 -3.81
CA TYR A 360 9.29 -15.81 -2.39
C TYR A 360 8.07 -16.69 -2.15
N ARG A 361 7.32 -17.07 -3.20
CA ARG A 361 6.15 -17.94 -3.06
C ARG A 361 6.58 -19.33 -2.56
N SER A 362 5.92 -19.82 -1.51
CA SER A 362 6.13 -21.17 -0.98
C SER A 362 5.11 -22.14 -1.55
N ASP A 363 5.57 -23.37 -1.86
CA ASP A 363 4.71 -24.47 -2.30
C ASP A 363 4.26 -25.36 -1.12
N ALA A 364 4.68 -25.06 0.12
CA ALA A 364 4.38 -25.88 1.31
C ALA A 364 2.92 -25.77 1.79
N ASN A 365 2.17 -24.77 1.31
CA ASN A 365 0.84 -24.42 1.85
C ASN A 365 -0.31 -24.74 0.88
N GLU A 366 -0.07 -25.61 -0.12
CA GLU A 366 -1.00 -25.85 -1.23
C GLU A 366 -2.30 -26.60 -0.85
N GLU A 367 -2.39 -27.14 0.38
CA GLU A 367 -3.63 -27.74 0.91
C GLU A 367 -4.84 -26.79 0.75
N CYS A 368 -4.63 -25.48 0.83
CA CYS A 368 -5.66 -24.48 0.73
C CYS A 368 -6.29 -24.33 -0.68
N LYS A 369 -5.66 -24.87 -1.72
CA LYS A 369 -6.16 -24.78 -3.10
C LYS A 369 -7.45 -25.58 -3.32
N THR A 370 -7.72 -26.55 -2.47
CA THR A 370 -8.88 -27.45 -2.61
C THR A 370 -9.72 -27.39 -1.34
N GLN A 371 -11.01 -27.06 -1.51
CA GLN A 371 -11.97 -27.15 -0.42
C GLN A 371 -12.07 -28.59 0.12
N ASN A 372 -12.07 -28.77 1.44
CA ASN A 372 -12.22 -30.07 2.08
C ASN A 372 -13.12 -30.02 3.32
N ILE A 373 -14.43 -29.99 3.09
CA ILE A 373 -15.45 -29.96 4.13
C ILE A 373 -15.40 -31.22 5.02
N ALA A 374 -15.08 -32.38 4.44
CA ALA A 374 -15.03 -33.64 5.18
C ALA A 374 -13.89 -33.63 6.21
N GLU A 375 -12.68 -33.23 5.80
CA GLU A 375 -11.54 -33.13 6.69
C GLU A 375 -11.74 -32.02 7.75
N ALA A 376 -12.31 -30.88 7.36
CA ALA A 376 -12.63 -29.80 8.29
C ALA A 376 -13.58 -30.26 9.40
N ASN A 377 -14.63 -31.01 9.07
CA ASN A 377 -15.54 -31.61 10.05
C ASN A 377 -14.83 -32.61 10.96
N LYS A 378 -14.01 -33.52 10.38
CA LYS A 378 -13.25 -34.50 11.13
C LYS A 378 -12.30 -33.86 12.15
N ILE A 379 -11.56 -32.84 11.74
CA ILE A 379 -10.63 -32.11 12.62
C ILE A 379 -11.38 -31.50 13.82
N LEU A 380 -12.54 -30.88 13.58
CA LEU A 380 -13.35 -30.30 14.66
C LEU A 380 -13.92 -31.38 15.59
N ASP A 381 -14.36 -32.53 15.05
CA ASP A 381 -14.83 -33.66 15.85
C ASP A 381 -13.70 -34.23 16.75
N GLU A 382 -12.52 -34.45 16.19
CA GLU A 382 -11.34 -34.94 16.91
C GLU A 382 -10.86 -33.96 17.99
N ALA A 383 -11.02 -32.66 17.76
CA ALA A 383 -10.69 -31.61 18.73
C ALA A 383 -11.77 -31.41 19.82
N GLY A 384 -12.88 -32.16 19.76
CA GLY A 384 -13.95 -32.11 20.74
C GLY A 384 -14.97 -30.99 20.54
N TRP A 385 -14.99 -30.35 19.36
CA TRP A 385 -16.00 -29.37 18.98
C TRP A 385 -17.26 -30.08 18.48
N ALA A 386 -18.14 -30.51 19.40
CA ALA A 386 -19.32 -31.27 19.08
C ALA A 386 -20.43 -30.41 18.48
N ARG A 387 -21.21 -30.96 17.52
CA ARG A 387 -22.40 -30.28 16.99
C ARG A 387 -23.55 -30.32 18.00
N GLY A 388 -24.14 -29.16 18.28
CA GLY A 388 -25.38 -29.02 19.02
C GLY A 388 -26.61 -29.46 18.20
N SER A 389 -27.77 -29.48 18.85
CA SER A 389 -29.05 -29.79 18.19
C SER A 389 -29.46 -28.78 17.10
N ASP A 390 -28.90 -27.58 17.15
CA ASP A 390 -29.07 -26.52 16.17
C ASP A 390 -28.04 -26.60 15.03
N GLY A 391 -27.14 -27.60 15.05
CA GLY A 391 -26.11 -27.81 14.06
C GLY A 391 -24.81 -27.00 14.28
N ILE A 392 -24.78 -26.11 15.26
CA ILE A 392 -23.60 -25.29 15.56
C ILE A 392 -22.70 -26.04 16.54
N ARG A 393 -21.40 -25.91 16.34
CA ARG A 393 -20.37 -26.56 17.17
C ARG A 393 -20.11 -25.81 18.47
N ALA A 394 -19.92 -26.55 19.53
CA ALA A 394 -19.54 -26.03 20.84
C ALA A 394 -18.59 -26.98 21.57
N LYS A 395 -17.74 -26.43 22.46
CA LYS A 395 -16.84 -27.14 23.33
C LYS A 395 -16.77 -26.41 24.67
N ASP A 396 -16.94 -27.13 25.78
CA ASP A 396 -16.88 -26.59 27.15
C ASP A 396 -17.82 -25.37 27.36
N GLY A 397 -18.98 -25.35 26.69
CA GLY A 397 -19.96 -24.27 26.75
C GLY A 397 -19.69 -23.09 25.80
N VAL A 398 -18.55 -23.08 25.14
CA VAL A 398 -18.19 -22.05 24.14
C VAL A 398 -18.68 -22.49 22.77
N ARG A 399 -19.54 -21.67 22.11
CA ARG A 399 -20.00 -21.88 20.72
C ARG A 399 -19.01 -21.26 19.73
N ILE A 400 -18.86 -21.87 18.54
CA ILE A 400 -18.18 -21.22 17.43
C ILE A 400 -19.18 -20.30 16.73
N SER A 401 -19.19 -19.04 17.16
CA SER A 401 -20.00 -17.97 16.57
C SER A 401 -19.07 -16.81 16.21
N ILE A 402 -18.95 -16.51 14.93
CA ILE A 402 -17.97 -15.58 14.36
C ILE A 402 -18.67 -14.28 13.93
N LEU A 403 -18.22 -13.15 14.45
CA LEU A 403 -18.49 -11.83 13.87
C LEU A 403 -17.44 -11.54 12.81
N TYR A 404 -17.85 -11.62 11.54
CA TYR A 404 -17.00 -11.44 10.37
C TYR A 404 -17.21 -10.06 9.74
N GLN A 405 -16.21 -9.20 9.83
CA GLN A 405 -16.28 -7.80 9.43
C GLN A 405 -15.45 -7.50 8.19
N THR A 406 -15.92 -6.58 7.35
CA THR A 406 -15.18 -5.95 6.25
C THR A 406 -15.81 -4.61 5.86
N SER A 407 -15.25 -3.93 4.83
CA SER A 407 -15.82 -2.71 4.29
C SER A 407 -17.05 -2.96 3.41
N THR A 408 -17.82 -1.91 3.12
CA THR A 408 -18.98 -1.93 2.19
C THR A 408 -18.53 -2.04 0.72
N ASN A 409 -17.73 -3.04 0.40
CA ASN A 409 -17.28 -3.38 -0.95
C ASN A 409 -18.13 -4.53 -1.47
N ALA A 410 -18.74 -4.42 -2.65
CA ALA A 410 -19.67 -5.42 -3.18
C ALA A 410 -19.02 -6.80 -3.31
N VAL A 411 -17.83 -6.90 -3.91
CA VAL A 411 -17.08 -8.16 -4.05
C VAL A 411 -16.78 -8.78 -2.69
N ARG A 412 -16.44 -7.97 -1.69
CA ARG A 412 -16.21 -8.46 -0.32
C ARG A 412 -17.49 -8.92 0.39
N GLN A 413 -18.60 -8.24 0.16
CA GLN A 413 -19.90 -8.67 0.71
C GLN A 413 -20.32 -10.02 0.12
N ASP A 414 -20.14 -10.21 -1.19
CA ASP A 414 -20.40 -11.49 -1.85
C ASP A 414 -19.44 -12.58 -1.33
N THR A 415 -18.16 -12.26 -1.18
CA THR A 415 -17.16 -13.18 -0.57
C THR A 415 -17.57 -13.59 0.85
N GLN A 416 -18.03 -12.64 1.70
CA GLN A 416 -18.54 -12.95 3.04
C GLN A 416 -19.75 -13.91 2.98
N ALA A 417 -20.67 -13.67 2.04
CA ALA A 417 -21.86 -14.51 1.89
C ALA A 417 -21.48 -15.95 1.49
N PHE A 418 -20.56 -16.12 0.52
CA PHE A 418 -20.06 -17.43 0.14
C PHE A 418 -19.38 -18.15 1.31
N ILE A 419 -18.45 -17.47 1.99
CA ILE A 419 -17.71 -18.06 3.12
C ILE A 419 -18.65 -18.43 4.28
N LYS A 420 -19.65 -17.62 4.58
CA LYS A 420 -20.67 -17.92 5.59
C LYS A 420 -21.38 -19.25 5.29
N GLU A 421 -21.82 -19.46 4.04
CA GLU A 421 -22.48 -20.71 3.65
C GLU A 421 -21.51 -21.91 3.66
N MET A 422 -20.24 -21.71 3.35
CA MET A 422 -19.21 -22.74 3.45
C MET A 422 -18.94 -23.10 4.92
N TRP A 423 -18.80 -22.13 5.82
CA TRP A 423 -18.58 -22.36 7.26
C TRP A 423 -19.78 -22.99 7.96
N LYS A 424 -20.99 -22.71 7.52
CA LYS A 424 -22.20 -23.37 8.01
C LYS A 424 -22.14 -24.89 7.82
N GLN A 425 -21.50 -25.38 6.72
CA GLN A 425 -21.36 -26.82 6.46
C GLN A 425 -20.47 -27.51 7.51
N ILE A 426 -19.60 -26.77 8.17
CA ILE A 426 -18.74 -27.28 9.25
C ILE A 426 -19.25 -26.92 10.65
N GLY A 427 -20.47 -26.36 10.74
CA GLY A 427 -21.13 -26.05 12.02
C GLY A 427 -20.66 -24.78 12.70
N VAL A 428 -20.24 -23.80 11.93
CA VAL A 428 -19.86 -22.46 12.39
C VAL A 428 -21.01 -21.49 12.14
N GLU A 429 -21.43 -20.79 13.18
CA GLU A 429 -22.35 -19.66 13.08
C GLU A 429 -21.56 -18.41 12.64
N THR A 430 -22.11 -17.62 11.71
CA THR A 430 -21.41 -16.43 11.21
C THR A 430 -22.36 -15.26 11.08
N GLU A 431 -22.05 -14.17 11.77
CA GLU A 431 -22.68 -12.87 11.61
C GLU A 431 -21.81 -11.99 10.70
N LEU A 432 -22.42 -11.30 9.74
CA LEU A 432 -21.72 -10.43 8.80
C LEU A 432 -21.90 -8.98 9.20
N ARG A 433 -20.78 -8.24 9.24
CA ARG A 433 -20.77 -6.81 9.53
C ARG A 433 -20.02 -6.07 8.41
N ASN A 434 -20.61 -4.98 7.92
CA ASN A 434 -20.02 -4.13 6.89
C ASN A 434 -19.99 -2.68 7.35
N LEU A 435 -18.82 -2.05 7.20
CA LEU A 435 -18.59 -0.65 7.57
C LEU A 435 -18.20 0.15 6.33
N SER A 436 -18.48 1.46 6.33
CA SER A 436 -17.93 2.30 5.27
C SER A 436 -16.41 2.22 5.27
N ALA A 437 -15.80 2.26 4.09
CA ALA A 437 -14.35 2.17 3.98
C ALA A 437 -13.63 3.30 4.74
N SER A 438 -14.24 4.47 4.84
CA SER A 438 -13.72 5.62 5.59
C SER A 438 -13.69 5.39 7.11
N VAL A 439 -14.57 4.56 7.63
CA VAL A 439 -14.56 4.14 9.05
C VAL A 439 -13.63 2.96 9.25
N PHE A 440 -13.81 1.90 8.46
CA PHE A 440 -13.04 0.66 8.59
C PHE A 440 -11.54 0.89 8.43
N PHE A 441 -11.12 1.65 7.40
CA PHE A 441 -9.73 2.03 7.15
C PHE A 441 -9.36 3.43 7.68
N GLY A 442 -10.19 3.99 8.57
CA GLY A 442 -9.91 5.30 9.16
C GLY A 442 -8.78 5.25 10.17
N GLY A 443 -8.02 6.36 10.27
CA GLY A 443 -6.93 6.51 11.24
C GLY A 443 -7.36 7.10 12.59
N ASP A 444 -8.65 7.28 12.86
CA ASP A 444 -9.14 7.85 14.13
C ASP A 444 -9.01 6.85 15.28
N PRO A 445 -8.07 7.05 16.21
CA PRO A 445 -7.89 6.15 17.35
C PRO A 445 -9.07 6.18 18.36
N ALA A 446 -9.99 7.16 18.27
CA ALA A 446 -11.20 7.18 19.07
C ALA A 446 -12.30 6.27 18.51
N SER A 447 -12.29 5.99 17.19
CA SER A 447 -13.29 5.11 16.56
C SER A 447 -13.11 3.65 17.01
N PRO A 448 -14.17 2.98 17.52
CA PRO A 448 -14.10 1.57 17.88
C PRO A 448 -14.14 0.62 16.68
N ASP A 449 -14.39 1.15 15.48
CA ASP A 449 -14.75 0.40 14.28
C ASP A 449 -13.63 0.33 13.24
N THR A 450 -12.42 0.84 13.58
CA THR A 450 -11.26 0.70 12.69
C THR A 450 -10.74 -0.73 12.70
N TYR A 451 -10.24 -1.21 11.54
CA TYR A 451 -9.63 -2.55 11.42
C TYR A 451 -8.45 -2.76 12.39
N GLN A 452 -7.74 -1.68 12.74
CA GLN A 452 -6.60 -1.72 13.67
C GLN A 452 -7.02 -2.11 15.10
N LYS A 453 -8.24 -1.73 15.52
CA LYS A 453 -8.77 -2.14 16.83
C LYS A 453 -9.20 -3.59 16.87
N PHE A 454 -9.66 -4.11 15.74
CA PHE A 454 -10.04 -5.51 15.56
C PHE A 454 -10.98 -6.00 16.67
N TYR A 455 -12.09 -5.30 16.90
CA TYR A 455 -13.09 -5.64 17.91
C TYR A 455 -14.11 -6.66 17.40
N THR A 456 -13.66 -7.55 16.52
CA THR A 456 -14.41 -8.66 15.93
C THR A 456 -13.55 -9.93 15.92
N ASP A 457 -14.11 -11.05 15.51
CA ASP A 457 -13.40 -12.32 15.48
C ASP A 457 -12.56 -12.47 14.21
N ILE A 458 -13.13 -12.09 13.06
CA ILE A 458 -12.50 -12.18 11.74
C ILE A 458 -12.70 -10.86 10.99
N GLU A 459 -11.65 -10.40 10.31
CA GLU A 459 -11.71 -9.28 9.39
C GLU A 459 -11.16 -9.65 8.02
N MET A 460 -11.74 -9.05 6.96
CA MET A 460 -11.26 -9.24 5.59
C MET A 460 -10.82 -7.93 4.96
N TYR A 461 -9.61 -7.93 4.43
CA TYR A 461 -9.09 -6.85 3.61
C TYR A 461 -7.87 -7.29 2.80
N THR A 462 -7.52 -6.51 1.79
CA THR A 462 -6.28 -6.67 1.04
C THR A 462 -5.16 -5.90 1.72
N ASN A 463 -3.98 -6.49 1.76
CA ASN A 463 -2.75 -5.79 2.07
C ASN A 463 -1.59 -6.40 1.26
N GLY A 464 -0.51 -5.65 1.17
CA GLY A 464 0.73 -5.99 0.51
C GLY A 464 1.82 -5.01 0.93
N PHE A 465 2.88 -4.93 0.16
CA PHE A 465 3.98 -4.00 0.38
C PHE A 465 4.42 -3.39 -0.95
N SER A 466 5.06 -2.25 -0.89
CA SER A 466 5.70 -1.64 -2.05
C SER A 466 7.10 -2.22 -2.24
N GLY A 467 7.52 -2.34 -3.50
CA GLY A 467 8.82 -2.91 -3.86
C GLY A 467 8.87 -4.44 -3.87
N THR A 468 10.07 -4.97 -3.94
CA THR A 468 10.33 -6.38 -4.24
C THR A 468 10.99 -7.17 -3.13
N ASP A 469 11.46 -6.53 -2.05
CA ASP A 469 11.99 -7.22 -0.87
C ASP A 469 10.94 -7.27 0.24
N PRO A 470 10.57 -8.45 0.75
CA PRO A 470 9.48 -8.60 1.71
C PRO A 470 9.91 -8.41 3.18
N GLU A 471 11.16 -8.12 3.49
CA GLU A 471 11.67 -8.10 4.87
C GLU A 471 10.83 -7.19 5.76
N THR A 472 10.63 -5.93 5.37
CA THR A 472 9.86 -4.95 6.14
C THR A 472 8.40 -5.37 6.31
N TYR A 473 7.79 -5.95 5.28
CA TYR A 473 6.42 -6.46 5.35
C TYR A 473 6.29 -7.65 6.29
N MET A 474 7.24 -8.60 6.20
CA MET A 474 7.24 -9.78 7.06
C MET A 474 7.56 -9.43 8.51
N SER A 475 8.36 -8.39 8.78
CA SER A 475 8.60 -7.92 10.16
C SER A 475 7.33 -7.34 10.83
N GLY A 476 6.29 -7.02 10.07
CA GLY A 476 5.01 -6.54 10.60
C GLY A 476 4.26 -7.53 11.49
N TRP A 477 4.63 -8.81 11.56
CA TRP A 477 3.97 -9.81 12.42
C TRP A 477 4.80 -10.26 13.63
N ILE A 478 5.91 -9.59 13.94
CA ILE A 478 6.64 -9.86 15.19
C ILE A 478 5.82 -9.44 16.42
N CYS A 479 6.17 -9.98 17.58
CA CYS A 479 5.41 -9.72 18.80
C CYS A 479 5.33 -8.24 19.19
N SER A 480 6.38 -7.44 18.92
CA SER A 480 6.40 -6.01 19.24
C SER A 480 5.51 -5.15 18.32
N GLU A 481 5.13 -5.67 17.14
CA GLU A 481 4.30 -4.96 16.15
C GLU A 481 2.79 -5.13 16.36
N MET A 482 2.35 -5.69 17.48
CA MET A 482 0.92 -5.82 17.79
C MET A 482 0.25 -4.45 17.88
N ALA A 483 -0.87 -4.28 17.16
CA ALA A 483 -1.70 -3.10 17.29
C ALA A 483 -2.42 -3.12 18.64
N GLN A 484 -2.04 -2.24 19.56
CA GLN A 484 -2.53 -2.17 20.92
C GLN A 484 -2.72 -0.72 21.37
N LYS A 485 -3.41 -0.53 22.48
CA LYS A 485 -3.62 0.79 23.07
C LYS A 485 -2.30 1.52 23.38
N SER A 486 -1.27 0.77 23.83
CA SER A 486 0.04 1.31 24.19
C SER A 486 0.80 1.98 23.04
N ASN A 487 0.50 1.63 21.77
CA ASN A 487 1.08 2.25 20.58
C ASN A 487 0.01 2.96 19.72
N THR A 488 -1.11 3.34 20.33
CA THR A 488 -2.24 4.02 19.66
C THR A 488 -2.76 3.22 18.45
N TRP A 489 -2.70 1.88 18.55
CA TRP A 489 -3.03 0.89 17.51
C TRP A 489 -2.21 1.06 16.20
N GLY A 490 -1.02 1.67 16.28
CA GLY A 490 -0.14 1.89 15.13
C GLY A 490 0.65 0.67 14.67
N GLY A 491 0.57 -0.48 15.36
CA GLY A 491 1.26 -1.71 14.96
C GLY A 491 0.65 -2.39 13.74
N ASN A 492 1.40 -3.29 13.10
CA ASN A 492 0.98 -4.03 11.90
C ASN A 492 0.48 -5.46 12.19
N ASN A 493 0.77 -5.99 13.40
CA ASN A 493 0.31 -7.30 13.84
C ASN A 493 -1.13 -7.20 14.39
N MET A 494 -2.09 -7.05 13.48
CA MET A 494 -3.53 -6.97 13.82
C MET A 494 -4.04 -8.25 14.50
N PRO A 495 -3.61 -9.47 14.13
CA PRO A 495 -3.99 -10.70 14.81
C PRO A 495 -3.60 -10.75 16.28
N ARG A 496 -2.59 -9.98 16.69
CA ARG A 496 -1.97 -10.07 18.03
C ARG A 496 -1.44 -11.47 18.34
N TRP A 497 -0.96 -12.10 17.27
CA TRP A 497 -0.23 -13.37 17.35
C TRP A 497 1.21 -13.12 17.79
N CYS A 498 1.77 -13.98 18.64
CA CYS A 498 3.15 -13.85 19.10
C CYS A 498 3.86 -15.21 19.05
N ASN A 499 4.93 -15.25 18.28
CA ASN A 499 5.80 -16.43 18.23
C ASN A 499 7.27 -16.00 18.24
N PRO A 500 8.01 -16.28 19.33
CA PRO A 500 9.41 -15.90 19.45
C PRO A 500 10.34 -16.51 18.39
N GLU A 501 9.99 -17.67 17.80
CA GLU A 501 10.77 -18.24 16.69
C GLU A 501 10.57 -17.44 15.41
N TYR A 502 9.37 -16.89 15.18
CA TYR A 502 9.12 -15.96 14.08
C TYR A 502 9.95 -14.68 14.25
N ASP A 503 9.99 -14.11 15.45
CA ASP A 503 10.80 -12.92 15.76
C ASP A 503 12.29 -13.16 15.47
N LYS A 504 12.80 -14.37 15.78
CA LYS A 504 14.20 -14.77 15.45
C LYS A 504 14.44 -14.83 13.95
N LEU A 505 13.51 -15.41 13.17
CA LEU A 505 13.62 -15.47 11.71
C LEU A 505 13.60 -14.06 11.10
N SER A 506 12.73 -13.18 11.59
CA SER A 506 12.67 -11.79 11.19
C SER A 506 14.00 -11.05 11.45
N ALA A 507 14.53 -11.18 12.66
CA ALA A 507 15.82 -10.60 13.04
C ALA A 507 17.00 -11.19 12.23
N GLN A 508 16.91 -12.45 11.81
CA GLN A 508 17.90 -13.08 10.94
C GLN A 508 17.79 -12.55 9.50
N MET A 509 16.55 -12.43 8.97
CA MET A 509 16.31 -11.92 7.62
C MET A 509 16.84 -10.50 7.47
N ALA A 510 16.59 -9.65 8.48
CA ALA A 510 17.00 -8.24 8.49
C ALA A 510 18.51 -8.04 8.25
N LYS A 511 19.37 -9.01 8.62
CA LYS A 511 20.84 -8.96 8.51
C LYS A 511 21.43 -9.96 7.51
N THR A 512 20.61 -10.66 6.73
CA THR A 512 21.06 -11.67 5.76
C THR A 512 21.20 -11.05 4.36
N ALA A 513 22.42 -10.96 3.84
CA ALA A 513 22.72 -10.37 2.53
C ALA A 513 22.48 -11.33 1.35
N ALA A 514 22.78 -12.62 1.52
CA ALA A 514 22.69 -13.57 0.43
C ALA A 514 21.23 -13.81 -0.01
N MET A 515 20.90 -13.46 -1.25
CA MET A 515 19.54 -13.56 -1.79
C MET A 515 18.95 -14.98 -1.61
N SER A 516 19.73 -16.03 -1.84
CA SER A 516 19.26 -17.41 -1.65
C SER A 516 18.84 -17.73 -0.21
N GLU A 517 19.52 -17.14 0.76
CA GLU A 517 19.18 -17.31 2.18
C GLU A 517 17.99 -16.41 2.57
N ARG A 518 17.90 -15.18 2.01
CA ARG A 518 16.73 -14.30 2.19
C ARG A 518 15.45 -14.97 1.68
N ILE A 519 15.50 -15.61 0.51
CA ILE A 519 14.37 -16.36 -0.05
C ILE A 519 13.95 -17.49 0.91
N LYS A 520 14.89 -18.26 1.46
CA LYS A 520 14.58 -19.33 2.42
C LYS A 520 13.94 -18.79 3.70
N LEU A 521 14.48 -17.70 4.25
CA LEU A 521 13.94 -17.06 5.45
C LEU A 521 12.53 -16.51 5.22
N ALA A 522 12.33 -15.80 4.11
CA ALA A 522 11.01 -15.28 3.74
C ALA A 522 9.97 -16.40 3.59
N LYS A 523 10.33 -17.49 2.90
CA LYS A 523 9.46 -18.67 2.78
C LYS A 523 9.17 -19.31 4.13
N ALA A 524 10.18 -19.48 4.99
CA ALA A 524 9.99 -20.03 6.33
C ALA A 524 9.07 -19.16 7.20
N MET A 525 9.22 -17.83 7.14
CA MET A 525 8.35 -16.89 7.84
C MET A 525 6.91 -16.95 7.29
N ASN A 526 6.76 -16.97 5.95
CA ASN A 526 5.45 -17.15 5.31
C ASN A 526 4.80 -18.47 5.77
N ASP A 527 5.56 -19.57 5.77
CA ASP A 527 5.04 -20.89 6.13
C ASP A 527 4.59 -20.95 7.59
N MET A 528 5.31 -20.32 8.51
CA MET A 528 4.88 -20.23 9.92
C MET A 528 3.53 -19.51 10.07
N LEU A 529 3.32 -18.40 9.36
CA LEU A 529 2.03 -17.68 9.39
C LEU A 529 0.91 -18.51 8.79
N MET A 530 1.17 -19.20 7.68
CA MET A 530 0.18 -20.00 6.96
C MET A 530 -0.15 -21.30 7.71
N GLN A 531 0.86 -21.99 8.24
CA GLN A 531 0.68 -23.25 8.94
C GLN A 531 0.06 -23.09 10.33
N ASP A 532 0.20 -21.93 10.96
CA ASP A 532 -0.54 -21.59 12.18
C ASP A 532 -1.87 -20.85 11.91
N TYR A 533 -2.21 -20.64 10.64
CA TYR A 533 -3.44 -19.95 10.24
C TYR A 533 -3.64 -18.60 10.95
N VAL A 534 -2.56 -17.84 11.11
CA VAL A 534 -2.58 -16.49 11.68
C VAL A 534 -3.46 -15.57 10.82
N MET A 535 -3.47 -15.83 9.53
CA MET A 535 -4.39 -15.30 8.54
C MET A 535 -4.73 -16.38 7.52
N ILE A 536 -5.83 -16.21 6.82
CA ILE A 536 -6.28 -17.14 5.80
C ILE A 536 -6.27 -16.40 4.45
N PRO A 537 -5.23 -16.58 3.61
CA PRO A 537 -5.20 -16.01 2.27
C PRO A 537 -6.34 -16.56 1.41
N LEU A 538 -6.92 -15.70 0.60
CA LEU A 538 -8.00 -16.04 -0.31
C LEU A 538 -7.55 -15.90 -1.77
N ILE A 539 -7.11 -14.71 -2.14
CA ILE A 539 -6.85 -14.33 -3.53
C ILE A 539 -5.58 -13.48 -3.60
N TYR A 540 -4.62 -13.89 -4.42
CA TYR A 540 -3.59 -13.03 -4.94
C TYR A 540 -4.22 -12.20 -6.05
N ARG A 541 -4.35 -10.90 -5.79
CA ARG A 541 -5.10 -10.02 -6.68
C ARG A 541 -4.22 -8.95 -7.31
N GLY A 542 -4.51 -8.65 -8.59
CA GLY A 542 -4.02 -7.43 -9.20
C GLY A 542 -4.75 -6.19 -8.66
N SER A 543 -4.08 -5.05 -8.72
CA SER A 543 -4.75 -3.77 -8.75
C SER A 543 -5.51 -3.66 -10.06
N VAL A 544 -6.77 -3.26 -10.04
CA VAL A 544 -7.62 -3.11 -11.22
C VAL A 544 -8.22 -1.70 -11.21
N SER A 545 -8.00 -0.98 -12.29
CA SER A 545 -8.49 0.40 -12.45
C SER A 545 -9.03 0.63 -13.85
N GLY A 546 -9.73 1.74 -14.06
CA GLY A 546 -10.24 2.14 -15.35
C GLY A 546 -9.57 3.44 -15.80
N ALA A 547 -9.14 3.49 -17.06
CA ALA A 547 -8.58 4.69 -17.65
C ALA A 547 -9.32 5.09 -18.92
N SER A 548 -9.61 6.38 -19.06
CA SER A 548 -10.18 6.95 -20.28
C SER A 548 -9.27 6.75 -21.48
N ASN A 549 -9.84 6.45 -22.64
CA ASN A 549 -9.10 6.36 -23.89
C ASN A 549 -8.48 7.69 -24.33
N THR A 550 -8.82 8.81 -23.67
CA THR A 550 -8.25 10.14 -23.94
C THR A 550 -6.99 10.43 -23.14
N LEU A 551 -6.61 9.56 -22.20
CA LEU A 551 -5.38 9.71 -21.42
C LEU A 551 -4.21 8.97 -22.08
N LYS A 552 -3.03 9.58 -21.98
CA LYS A 552 -1.71 8.97 -22.30
C LYS A 552 -0.86 8.86 -21.05
N ASN A 553 0.14 7.99 -21.12
CA ASN A 553 1.18 7.82 -20.10
C ASN A 553 0.63 7.34 -18.74
N VAL A 554 -0.56 6.74 -18.72
CA VAL A 554 -1.09 6.07 -17.52
C VAL A 554 -0.45 4.69 -17.44
N TRP A 555 0.56 4.56 -16.59
CA TRP A 555 1.30 3.30 -16.40
C TRP A 555 0.92 2.67 -15.06
N MET A 556 0.07 1.64 -15.15
CA MET A 556 -0.35 0.90 -13.97
C MET A 556 0.85 0.30 -13.24
N ASN A 557 0.89 0.48 -11.92
CA ASN A 557 1.99 0.05 -11.08
C ASN A 557 1.48 -0.87 -9.97
N GLY A 558 2.06 -2.06 -9.86
CA GLY A 558 1.76 -3.02 -8.80
C GLY A 558 2.75 -2.98 -7.63
N TRP A 559 3.80 -2.16 -7.72
CA TRP A 559 4.91 -2.11 -6.77
C TRP A 559 4.99 -0.79 -5.99
N ASP A 560 4.27 0.24 -6.45
CA ASP A 560 4.14 1.56 -5.83
C ASP A 560 2.72 2.07 -6.06
N ALA A 561 2.42 3.35 -5.79
CA ALA A 561 1.12 3.95 -6.08
C ALA A 561 0.73 3.84 -7.56
N GLU A 562 -0.55 3.63 -7.86
CA GLU A 562 -1.06 3.69 -9.24
C GLU A 562 -0.89 5.10 -9.84
N THR A 563 -0.89 6.12 -8.98
CA THR A 563 -0.69 7.54 -9.34
C THR A 563 0.78 7.96 -9.37
N TRP A 564 1.73 7.02 -9.26
CA TRP A 564 3.17 7.28 -9.11
C TRP A 564 3.75 8.23 -10.17
N ASN A 565 3.24 8.19 -11.40
CA ASN A 565 3.68 9.03 -12.50
C ASN A 565 2.60 10.03 -12.98
N ILE A 566 1.65 10.41 -12.13
CA ILE A 566 0.54 11.31 -12.51
C ILE A 566 1.00 12.65 -13.10
N ALA A 567 2.20 13.11 -12.76
CA ALA A 567 2.80 14.30 -13.36
C ALA A 567 3.15 14.11 -14.86
N ASP A 568 3.22 12.86 -15.34
CA ASP A 568 3.48 12.50 -16.74
C ASP A 568 2.21 12.29 -17.55
N TRP A 569 1.04 12.20 -16.90
CA TRP A 569 -0.22 12.00 -17.57
C TRP A 569 -0.57 13.21 -18.43
N GLU A 570 -1.13 12.98 -19.61
CA GLU A 570 -1.52 14.04 -20.55
C GLU A 570 -2.73 13.63 -21.41
N ARG A 571 -3.39 14.61 -22.02
CA ARG A 571 -4.45 14.36 -23.01
C ARG A 571 -3.86 13.90 -24.34
N GLN A 572 -4.63 13.08 -25.08
CA GLN A 572 -4.30 12.70 -26.45
C GLN A 572 -4.47 13.87 -27.41
#